data_28d7306374dc44b7b2bc329deca9d333
#
_entry.id   28d7306374dc44b7b2bc329deca9d333
#
_cell.length_a   1.000
_cell.length_b   1.000
_cell.length_c   1.000
_cell.angle_alpha   90.00
_cell.angle_beta   90.00
_cell.angle_gamma   90.00
#
_symmetry.space_group_name_H-M   'P 1'
#
loop_
_entity.id
_entity.type
_entity.pdbx_description
1 polymer ?
#
loop_
_entity_poly.entity_id
_entity_poly.type
_entity_poly.pdbx_seq_one_letter_code
_entity_poly.pdbx_strand_id
1 'polypeptide(L)'
;MKKSLWIWLPIIAALLIGTVVFAKTTAKNGMAKGQVLNYNLALDPESLDPAKSVSIEEFRVEYASFEGLATFGEGDVPRPGVAEKWQITPDGKTYTFYLRKNAKWSNGDPVTARDFEYAWKRLLNPSTASPNASTLFYLKNAEDYNNGKIKDADQVGVKAKDNYTLVVTLSAPCSYFLGLTINPALYPVNRKTVEAGPDKWAGNPETYIGNGPFKMTHWTHHEKLEFVPNPYYWNKSRVKLQKLVFYAIEEQSTALTMFDTDQIDLSDELPQPELPRLTAAGLVKYSPSIGTYYYMLNTKKPPLNDPRVRKALALAIDRSQIVKYITKGGEKPALGFVPYGIPDANAKGVFRQVGGSCYADNEVAQAKKLLAEAGYSDIKKFPALEILYNTSETHKQIAEVIQQMWHDKLGINTTLVNQESKVFLQSRSQGNFQIARSSWIGDYVDPMTFLDIWAAGDNNNYTNWTNGQYDKLIDTAKTTMNSKIRYQAMHNAEKLLMDQMPIIPIYFYTRPYIIKPWVKGVRYSAVGLVDFSGVIIHAH
;
A
#
# COMPACT_ATOMS: atom_id res chain seq x y z
N MET A 1 -80.72 40.49 -28.54
CA MET A 1 -79.78 40.92 -29.56
C MET A 1 -78.52 41.40 -28.87
N LYS A 2 -77.43 40.71 -28.94
CA LYS A 2 -76.02 41.03 -28.96
C LYS A 2 -75.25 39.75 -28.66
N LYS A 3 -74.56 39.20 -29.68
CA LYS A 3 -73.68 38.06 -29.63
C LYS A 3 -72.35 38.52 -29.04
N SER A 4 -71.84 37.86 -27.99
CA SER A 4 -70.49 38.02 -27.50
C SER A 4 -69.68 36.84 -27.96
N LEU A 5 -68.68 37.12 -28.77
CA LEU A 5 -67.65 36.19 -29.25
C LEU A 5 -66.62 35.92 -28.11
N TRP A 6 -66.43 34.67 -27.73
CA TRP A 6 -65.32 34.25 -26.88
C TRP A 6 -64.13 33.84 -27.75
N ILE A 7 -63.04 34.60 -27.65
CA ILE A 7 -61.82 34.33 -28.28
C ILE A 7 -60.99 33.45 -27.34
N TRP A 8 -60.71 32.23 -27.75
CA TRP A 8 -59.75 31.34 -27.08
C TRP A 8 -58.33 31.70 -27.54
N LEU A 9 -57.47 32.15 -26.62
CA LEU A 9 -56.00 32.21 -26.79
C LEU A 9 -55.36 30.91 -26.31
N PRO A 10 -54.57 30.20 -27.11
CA PRO A 10 -53.77 29.11 -26.60
C PRO A 10 -52.52 29.66 -25.94
N ILE A 11 -52.30 29.34 -24.65
CA ILE A 11 -51.04 29.57 -23.95
C ILE A 11 -50.07 28.52 -24.43
N ILE A 12 -49.08 28.94 -25.24
CA ILE A 12 -47.93 28.13 -25.58
C ILE A 12 -46.94 28.24 -24.42
N ALA A 13 -46.88 27.18 -23.58
CA ALA A 13 -45.83 27.02 -22.59
C ALA A 13 -44.55 26.60 -23.32
N ALA A 14 -43.63 27.53 -23.51
CA ALA A 14 -42.29 27.22 -23.99
C ALA A 14 -41.49 26.53 -22.87
N LEU A 15 -41.35 25.22 -22.94
CA LEU A 15 -40.38 24.44 -22.17
C LEU A 15 -38.98 24.81 -22.67
N LEU A 16 -38.32 25.69 -21.96
CA LEU A 16 -36.88 25.90 -22.08
C LEU A 16 -36.15 24.67 -21.48
N ILE A 17 -35.90 23.67 -22.33
CA ILE A 17 -34.93 22.61 -22.01
C ILE A 17 -33.55 23.26 -22.12
N GLY A 18 -33.03 23.67 -20.98
CA GLY A 18 -31.62 24.07 -20.87
C GLY A 18 -30.72 22.89 -21.15
N THR A 19 -30.31 22.71 -22.40
CA THR A 19 -29.17 21.83 -22.73
C THR A 19 -27.93 22.45 -22.15
N VAL A 20 -27.49 21.90 -21.01
CA VAL A 20 -26.14 22.14 -20.51
C VAL A 20 -25.18 21.54 -21.53
N VAL A 21 -24.70 22.36 -22.45
CA VAL A 21 -23.61 22.01 -23.34
C VAL A 21 -22.35 21.95 -22.47
N PHE A 22 -21.95 20.76 -22.07
CA PHE A 22 -20.58 20.53 -21.63
C PHE A 22 -19.68 20.88 -22.82
N ALA A 23 -19.14 22.07 -22.81
CA ALA A 23 -18.05 22.45 -23.69
C ALA A 23 -16.90 21.46 -23.40
N LYS A 24 -16.70 20.50 -24.31
CA LYS A 24 -15.44 19.78 -24.38
C LYS A 24 -14.36 20.83 -24.65
N THR A 25 -13.71 21.30 -23.60
CA THR A 25 -12.47 22.06 -23.72
C THR A 25 -11.51 21.16 -24.48
N THR A 26 -11.30 21.44 -25.75
CA THR A 26 -10.20 20.87 -26.53
C THR A 26 -8.92 21.25 -25.78
N ALA A 27 -8.30 20.27 -25.12
CA ALA A 27 -7.03 20.46 -24.43
C ALA A 27 -6.07 21.08 -25.45
N LYS A 28 -5.57 22.29 -25.15
CA LYS A 28 -4.51 22.90 -25.95
C LYS A 28 -3.32 21.96 -25.93
N ASN A 29 -2.92 21.44 -27.10
CA ASN A 29 -1.80 20.50 -27.24
C ASN A 29 -0.45 21.20 -26.97
N GLY A 30 -0.19 21.58 -25.71
CA GLY A 30 1.06 22.22 -25.30
C GLY A 30 1.23 22.20 -23.79
N MET A 31 2.49 22.32 -23.34
CA MET A 31 2.78 22.49 -21.91
C MET A 31 2.32 23.87 -21.44
N ALA A 32 1.79 23.96 -20.23
CA ALA A 32 1.53 25.23 -19.55
C ALA A 32 2.85 26.01 -19.38
N LYS A 33 2.79 27.36 -19.40
CA LYS A 33 3.97 28.19 -19.12
C LYS A 33 4.50 27.99 -17.71
N GLY A 34 3.60 27.83 -16.72
CA GLY A 34 3.93 27.46 -15.34
C GLY A 34 3.79 25.94 -15.16
N GLN A 35 4.90 25.25 -14.95
CA GLN A 35 4.91 23.81 -14.64
C GLN A 35 4.90 23.63 -13.13
N VAL A 36 3.78 23.93 -12.49
CA VAL A 36 3.58 23.83 -11.03
C VAL A 36 2.57 22.72 -10.75
N LEU A 37 2.91 21.79 -9.85
CA LEU A 37 1.99 20.79 -9.34
C LEU A 37 1.70 21.09 -7.86
N ASN A 38 0.43 21.23 -7.53
CA ASN A 38 -0.07 21.38 -6.17
C ASN A 38 -0.74 20.07 -5.75
N TYR A 39 -0.13 19.37 -4.78
CA TYR A 39 -0.58 18.08 -4.30
C TYR A 39 -0.98 18.16 -2.83
N ASN A 40 -2.17 17.66 -2.47
CA ASN A 40 -2.52 17.50 -1.07
C ASN A 40 -1.84 16.28 -0.47
N LEU A 41 -0.86 16.50 0.40
CA LEU A 41 -0.16 15.46 1.16
C LEU A 41 -0.98 14.96 2.35
N ALA A 42 -1.96 15.73 2.78
CA ALA A 42 -2.81 15.59 3.95
C ALA A 42 -2.13 15.93 5.28
N LEU A 43 -1.05 15.26 5.63
CA LEU A 43 -0.37 15.45 6.92
C LEU A 43 0.94 16.21 6.77
N ASP A 44 1.27 17.04 7.76
CA ASP A 44 2.63 17.58 7.89
C ASP A 44 3.56 16.46 8.37
N PRO A 45 4.68 16.18 7.68
CA PRO A 45 5.62 15.15 8.10
C PRO A 45 6.18 15.39 9.51
N GLU A 46 6.17 14.36 10.36
CA GLU A 46 6.85 14.42 11.66
C GLU A 46 8.37 14.33 11.49
N SER A 47 8.81 13.56 10.49
CA SER A 47 10.21 13.40 10.14
C SER A 47 10.37 13.20 8.63
N LEU A 48 11.44 13.77 8.07
CA LEU A 48 11.92 13.46 6.71
C LEU A 48 13.31 12.81 6.74
N ASP A 49 13.69 12.24 7.88
CA ASP A 49 14.87 11.38 8.00
C ASP A 49 14.48 9.95 7.64
N PRO A 50 15.00 9.35 6.53
CA PRO A 50 14.67 8.01 6.10
C PRO A 50 14.79 6.94 7.19
N ALA A 51 15.68 7.11 8.16
CA ALA A 51 15.81 6.19 9.27
C ALA A 51 14.74 6.35 10.35
N LYS A 52 13.93 7.43 10.34
CA LYS A 52 12.94 7.75 11.38
C LYS A 52 11.51 7.86 10.86
N SER A 53 11.33 8.06 9.57
CA SER A 53 10.02 8.20 8.92
C SER A 53 9.20 6.92 9.02
N VAL A 54 7.88 7.04 9.22
CA VAL A 54 6.97 5.91 9.42
C VAL A 54 5.68 5.99 8.58
N SER A 55 5.33 7.19 8.08
CA SER A 55 4.09 7.40 7.35
C SER A 55 4.28 7.37 5.84
N ILE A 56 3.21 7.11 5.09
CA ILE A 56 3.26 7.13 3.63
C ILE A 56 3.46 8.54 3.10
N GLU A 57 3.00 9.55 3.81
CA GLU A 57 3.16 10.97 3.49
C GLU A 57 4.64 11.34 3.53
N GLU A 58 5.35 10.94 4.58
CA GLU A 58 6.80 11.12 4.71
C GLU A 58 7.54 10.43 3.56
N PHE A 59 7.22 9.17 3.29
CA PHE A 59 7.83 8.39 2.20
C PHE A 59 7.57 8.99 0.82
N ARG A 60 6.44 9.67 0.58
CA ARG A 60 6.17 10.39 -0.67
C ARG A 60 7.07 11.60 -0.86
N VAL A 61 7.30 12.38 0.21
CA VAL A 61 8.23 13.52 0.20
C VAL A 61 9.66 13.04 0.00
N GLU A 62 10.06 11.97 0.70
CA GLU A 62 11.37 11.36 0.55
C GLU A 62 11.57 10.79 -0.86
N TYR A 63 10.56 10.14 -1.45
CA TYR A 63 10.65 9.64 -2.83
C TYR A 63 10.79 10.77 -3.86
N ALA A 64 10.27 11.96 -3.59
CA ALA A 64 10.47 13.14 -4.43
C ALA A 64 11.87 13.75 -4.28
N SER A 65 12.51 13.63 -3.10
CA SER A 65 13.76 14.32 -2.75
C SER A 65 15.00 13.43 -2.69
N PHE A 66 14.82 12.11 -2.60
CA PHE A 66 15.89 11.12 -2.64
C PHE A 66 15.66 10.09 -3.75
N GLU A 67 16.68 9.30 -4.02
CA GLU A 67 16.61 8.13 -4.88
C GLU A 67 17.46 6.99 -4.30
N GLY A 68 16.86 5.79 -4.22
CA GLY A 68 17.52 4.58 -3.74
C GLY A 68 18.38 3.87 -4.78
N LEU A 69 18.86 2.68 -4.44
CA LEU A 69 19.56 1.81 -5.39
C LEU A 69 18.68 1.46 -6.60
N ALA A 70 17.42 1.15 -6.33
CA ALA A 70 16.39 0.91 -7.34
C ALA A 70 15.21 1.87 -7.18
N THR A 71 14.40 2.00 -8.23
CA THR A 71 13.12 2.72 -8.26
C THR A 71 12.02 1.79 -8.74
N PHE A 72 10.74 2.12 -8.53
CA PHE A 72 9.66 1.32 -9.10
C PHE A 72 9.41 1.63 -10.58
N GLY A 73 9.19 0.59 -11.35
CA GLY A 73 8.80 0.64 -12.75
C GLY A 73 7.31 0.41 -12.95
N GLU A 74 6.93 0.05 -14.17
CA GLU A 74 5.58 -0.42 -14.47
C GLU A 74 5.31 -1.75 -13.76
N GLY A 75 4.15 -1.87 -13.11
CA GLY A 75 3.82 -3.04 -12.28
C GLY A 75 4.76 -3.22 -11.08
N ASP A 76 5.35 -2.13 -10.58
CA ASP A 76 6.28 -2.10 -9.45
C ASP A 76 7.54 -2.97 -9.61
N VAL A 77 7.86 -3.37 -10.83
CA VAL A 77 9.12 -4.09 -11.10
C VAL A 77 10.30 -3.17 -10.80
N PRO A 78 11.29 -3.62 -9.98
CA PRO A 78 12.47 -2.81 -9.68
C PRO A 78 13.24 -2.39 -10.93
N ARG A 79 13.55 -1.11 -11.04
CA ARG A 79 14.34 -0.51 -12.13
C ARG A 79 15.59 0.17 -11.57
N PRO A 80 16.65 0.33 -12.39
CA PRO A 80 17.83 1.09 -12.02
C PRO A 80 17.50 2.51 -11.54
N GLY A 81 17.88 2.81 -10.30
CA GLY A 81 17.93 4.13 -9.70
C GLY A 81 19.36 4.66 -9.67
N VAL A 82 19.91 4.95 -8.47
CA VAL A 82 21.33 5.30 -8.29
C VAL A 82 22.23 4.14 -8.73
N ALA A 83 21.83 2.88 -8.52
CA ALA A 83 22.49 1.75 -9.16
C ALA A 83 22.08 1.68 -10.63
N GLU A 84 23.05 1.72 -11.56
CA GLU A 84 22.78 1.54 -12.99
C GLU A 84 22.56 0.07 -13.37
N LYS A 85 23.14 -0.86 -12.57
CA LYS A 85 22.98 -2.31 -12.72
C LYS A 85 23.39 -3.02 -11.42
N TRP A 86 23.02 -4.28 -11.35
CA TRP A 86 23.41 -5.17 -10.25
C TRP A 86 23.69 -6.58 -10.74
N GLN A 87 24.42 -7.34 -9.94
CA GLN A 87 24.68 -8.77 -10.13
C GLN A 87 24.29 -9.51 -8.85
N ILE A 88 23.72 -10.69 -9.01
CA ILE A 88 23.30 -11.57 -7.91
C ILE A 88 24.07 -12.88 -8.07
N THR A 89 24.68 -13.37 -7.00
CA THR A 89 25.35 -14.68 -7.02
C THR A 89 24.32 -15.81 -7.21
N PRO A 90 24.73 -16.97 -7.78
CA PRO A 90 23.80 -18.08 -8.05
C PRO A 90 23.09 -18.61 -6.80
N ASP A 91 23.69 -18.47 -5.62
CA ASP A 91 23.09 -18.83 -4.32
C ASP A 91 22.10 -17.78 -3.80
N GLY A 92 21.91 -16.65 -4.51
CA GLY A 92 20.99 -15.58 -4.15
C GLY A 92 21.36 -14.79 -2.91
N LYS A 93 22.58 -14.95 -2.37
CA LYS A 93 22.99 -14.33 -1.10
C LYS A 93 23.81 -13.07 -1.25
N THR A 94 24.47 -12.85 -2.38
CA THR A 94 25.30 -11.65 -2.56
C THR A 94 24.79 -10.82 -3.74
N TYR A 95 24.51 -9.56 -3.46
CA TYR A 95 24.13 -8.54 -4.43
C TYR A 95 25.28 -7.56 -4.58
N THR A 96 25.76 -7.35 -5.81
CA THR A 96 26.75 -6.32 -6.13
C THR A 96 26.08 -5.24 -6.96
N PHE A 97 25.94 -4.05 -6.41
CA PHE A 97 25.36 -2.88 -7.07
C PHE A 97 26.47 -2.00 -7.63
N TYR A 98 26.33 -1.62 -8.91
CA TYR A 98 27.24 -0.70 -9.58
C TYR A 98 26.53 0.66 -9.70
N LEU A 99 27.08 1.68 -9.04
CA LEU A 99 26.45 2.99 -8.93
C LEU A 99 26.82 3.89 -10.11
N ARG A 100 25.91 4.78 -10.45
CA ARG A 100 26.13 5.84 -11.44
C ARG A 100 27.19 6.82 -10.97
N LYS A 101 28.21 7.06 -11.79
CA LYS A 101 29.28 8.02 -11.49
C LYS A 101 28.83 9.48 -11.58
N ASN A 102 27.69 9.75 -12.23
CA ASN A 102 27.09 11.08 -12.37
C ASN A 102 25.96 11.36 -11.36
N ALA A 103 25.66 10.43 -10.45
CA ALA A 103 24.74 10.67 -9.35
C ALA A 103 25.37 11.65 -8.35
N LYS A 104 24.60 12.71 -8.00
CA LYS A 104 25.05 13.78 -7.12
C LYS A 104 24.00 14.16 -6.12
N TRP A 105 24.42 14.61 -4.98
CA TRP A 105 23.62 15.31 -3.99
C TRP A 105 23.16 16.68 -4.50
N SER A 106 22.10 17.23 -3.92
CA SER A 106 21.56 18.55 -4.30
C SER A 106 22.49 19.74 -4.01
N ASN A 107 23.58 19.50 -3.28
CA ASN A 107 24.67 20.45 -3.08
C ASN A 107 25.83 20.28 -4.10
N GLY A 108 25.74 19.29 -5.00
CA GLY A 108 26.73 19.01 -6.05
C GLY A 108 27.80 17.96 -5.69
N ASP A 109 27.91 17.53 -4.43
CA ASP A 109 28.79 16.45 -4.02
C ASP A 109 28.42 15.12 -4.72
N PRO A 110 29.36 14.21 -4.99
CA PRO A 110 29.05 12.90 -5.57
C PRO A 110 28.29 12.02 -4.57
N VAL A 111 27.31 11.24 -5.06
CA VAL A 111 26.71 10.12 -4.31
C VAL A 111 27.58 8.90 -4.49
N THR A 112 27.93 8.23 -3.41
CA THR A 112 28.84 7.09 -3.40
C THR A 112 28.27 5.86 -2.68
N ALA A 113 28.89 4.70 -2.86
CA ALA A 113 28.53 3.48 -2.14
C ALA A 113 28.72 3.63 -0.62
N ARG A 114 29.62 4.53 -0.17
CA ARG A 114 29.82 4.84 1.25
C ARG A 114 28.63 5.52 1.89
N ASP A 115 27.84 6.29 1.11
CA ASP A 115 26.61 6.94 1.61
C ASP A 115 25.52 5.90 1.90
N PHE A 116 25.39 4.87 1.06
CA PHE A 116 24.49 3.74 1.31
C PHE A 116 24.95 2.88 2.49
N GLU A 117 26.24 2.53 2.55
CA GLU A 117 26.81 1.78 3.68
C GLU A 117 26.57 2.52 5.00
N TYR A 118 26.83 3.82 5.03
CA TYR A 118 26.58 4.67 6.19
C TYR A 118 25.10 4.69 6.58
N ALA A 119 24.20 4.95 5.60
CA ALA A 119 22.77 5.02 5.86
C ALA A 119 22.21 3.72 6.44
N TRP A 120 22.60 2.57 5.89
CA TRP A 120 22.09 1.28 6.33
C TRP A 120 22.66 0.86 7.69
N LYS A 121 23.94 1.13 7.94
CA LYS A 121 24.54 0.91 9.27
C LYS A 121 23.93 1.84 10.32
N ARG A 122 23.62 3.09 9.96
CA ARG A 122 22.90 4.04 10.83
C ARG A 122 21.47 3.57 11.13
N LEU A 123 20.72 3.12 10.11
CA LEU A 123 19.38 2.57 10.27
C LEU A 123 19.38 1.40 11.28
N LEU A 124 20.38 0.52 11.20
CA LEU A 124 20.51 -0.64 12.08
C LEU A 124 21.12 -0.32 13.46
N ASN A 125 21.70 0.85 13.65
CA ASN A 125 22.35 1.19 14.91
C ASN A 125 21.29 1.30 16.03
N PRO A 126 21.45 0.55 17.14
CA PRO A 126 20.52 0.63 18.28
C PRO A 126 20.26 2.06 18.78
N SER A 127 21.28 2.94 18.74
CA SER A 127 21.16 4.32 19.19
C SER A 127 20.31 5.21 18.26
N THR A 128 20.15 4.82 17.00
CA THR A 128 19.23 5.50 16.06
C THR A 128 17.77 5.22 16.41
N ALA A 129 17.51 4.08 17.07
CA ALA A 129 16.16 3.61 17.43
C ALA A 129 15.18 3.66 16.24
N SER A 130 15.66 3.22 15.06
CA SER A 130 14.86 3.27 13.84
C SER A 130 13.68 2.30 13.92
N PRO A 131 12.44 2.76 13.65
CA PRO A 131 11.28 1.87 13.52
C PRO A 131 11.38 0.94 12.31
N ASN A 132 12.24 1.28 11.34
CA ASN A 132 12.40 0.55 10.08
C ASN A 132 13.58 -0.43 10.07
N ALA A 133 14.28 -0.65 11.19
CA ALA A 133 15.48 -1.48 11.25
C ALA A 133 15.24 -2.91 10.72
N SER A 134 14.06 -3.48 10.98
CA SER A 134 13.68 -4.83 10.54
C SER A 134 13.67 -5.01 9.02
N THR A 135 13.51 -3.94 8.24
CA THR A 135 13.58 -3.98 6.76
C THR A 135 14.95 -4.47 6.26
N LEU A 136 16.00 -4.31 7.07
CA LEU A 136 17.36 -4.77 6.75
C LEU A 136 17.79 -6.06 7.49
N PHE A 137 16.92 -6.72 8.24
CA PHE A 137 17.27 -7.97 8.94
C PHE A 137 17.60 -9.15 8.00
N TYR A 138 17.31 -8.98 6.72
CA TYR A 138 17.76 -9.89 5.66
C TYR A 138 19.30 -9.90 5.48
N LEU A 139 19.99 -8.81 5.84
CA LEU A 139 21.44 -8.72 5.74
C LEU A 139 22.12 -9.60 6.78
N LYS A 140 23.25 -10.19 6.42
CA LYS A 140 24.09 -10.93 7.35
C LYS A 140 24.39 -10.08 8.59
N ASN A 141 24.18 -10.64 9.77
CA ASN A 141 24.43 -10.04 11.08
C ASN A 141 23.63 -8.75 11.42
N ALA A 142 22.68 -8.35 10.58
CA ALA A 142 21.95 -7.08 10.77
C ALA A 142 21.09 -7.08 12.04
N GLU A 143 20.31 -8.13 12.25
CA GLU A 143 19.46 -8.28 13.43
C GLU A 143 20.29 -8.39 14.72
N ASP A 144 21.37 -9.16 14.72
CA ASP A 144 22.27 -9.31 15.87
C ASP A 144 23.00 -8.00 16.20
N TYR A 145 23.33 -7.20 15.19
CA TYR A 145 23.87 -5.85 15.38
C TYR A 145 22.81 -4.91 15.97
N ASN A 146 21.61 -4.88 15.43
CA ASN A 146 20.53 -4.05 15.92
C ASN A 146 20.12 -4.40 17.36
N ASN A 147 20.15 -5.69 17.72
CA ASN A 147 19.84 -6.17 19.07
C ASN A 147 21.05 -6.06 20.04
N GLY A 148 22.18 -5.50 19.60
CA GLY A 148 23.36 -5.27 20.42
C GLY A 148 24.20 -6.52 20.76
N LYS A 149 23.90 -7.69 20.15
CA LYS A 149 24.71 -8.91 20.28
C LYS A 149 26.05 -8.76 19.56
N ILE A 150 26.05 -8.11 18.40
CA ILE A 150 27.24 -7.69 17.67
C ILE A 150 27.39 -6.18 17.85
N LYS A 151 28.58 -5.71 18.22
CA LYS A 151 28.84 -4.27 18.45
C LYS A 151 29.52 -3.60 17.27
N ASP A 152 30.21 -4.38 16.45
CA ASP A 152 30.98 -3.91 15.31
C ASP A 152 30.08 -3.86 14.06
N ALA A 153 29.72 -2.65 13.61
CA ALA A 153 28.93 -2.42 12.42
C ALA A 153 29.60 -2.93 11.12
N ASP A 154 30.92 -3.14 11.12
CA ASP A 154 31.63 -3.64 9.95
C ASP A 154 31.39 -5.14 9.70
N GLN A 155 30.79 -5.85 10.64
CA GLN A 155 30.34 -7.24 10.48
C GLN A 155 28.99 -7.37 9.78
N VAL A 156 28.24 -6.25 9.64
CA VAL A 156 26.97 -6.24 8.90
C VAL A 156 27.21 -6.43 7.41
N GLY A 157 26.35 -7.21 6.77
CA GLY A 157 26.46 -7.60 5.36
C GLY A 157 26.26 -6.47 4.36
N VAL A 158 26.77 -5.26 4.61
CA VAL A 158 26.78 -4.13 3.65
C VAL A 158 28.15 -3.48 3.65
N LYS A 159 28.77 -3.36 2.45
CA LYS A 159 30.12 -2.80 2.33
C LYS A 159 30.35 -2.08 1.01
N ALA A 160 30.84 -0.86 1.06
CA ALA A 160 31.38 -0.15 -0.09
C ALA A 160 32.76 -0.73 -0.44
N LYS A 161 32.83 -1.45 -1.56
CA LYS A 161 34.09 -2.00 -2.08
C LYS A 161 34.97 -0.87 -2.63
N ASP A 162 34.37 0.09 -3.26
CA ASP A 162 34.93 1.35 -3.75
C ASP A 162 33.83 2.42 -3.77
N ASN A 163 34.11 3.60 -4.33
CA ASN A 163 33.14 4.70 -4.34
C ASN A 163 31.85 4.39 -5.13
N TYR A 164 31.88 3.43 -6.06
CA TYR A 164 30.74 3.16 -6.96
C TYR A 164 30.34 1.68 -6.98
N THR A 165 30.86 0.88 -6.06
CA THR A 165 30.52 -0.54 -5.93
C THR A 165 30.09 -0.84 -4.51
N LEU A 166 28.80 -1.15 -4.32
CA LEU A 166 28.24 -1.60 -3.04
C LEU A 166 28.02 -3.12 -3.09
N VAL A 167 28.55 -3.83 -2.11
CA VAL A 167 28.36 -5.27 -1.94
C VAL A 167 27.44 -5.50 -0.74
N VAL A 168 26.38 -6.25 -0.95
CA VAL A 168 25.39 -6.62 0.07
C VAL A 168 25.35 -8.13 0.19
N THR A 169 25.54 -8.64 1.40
CA THR A 169 25.50 -10.07 1.72
C THR A 169 24.31 -10.35 2.62
N LEU A 170 23.43 -11.26 2.20
CA LEU A 170 22.25 -11.68 2.93
C LEU A 170 22.55 -12.90 3.82
N SER A 171 21.79 -13.05 4.90
CA SER A 171 21.82 -14.25 5.77
C SER A 171 21.29 -15.49 5.03
N ALA A 172 20.23 -15.31 4.24
CA ALA A 172 19.60 -16.32 3.40
C ALA A 172 19.24 -15.73 2.02
N PRO A 173 19.00 -16.54 0.98
CA PRO A 173 18.51 -16.03 -0.30
C PRO A 173 17.22 -15.24 -0.11
N CYS A 174 17.08 -14.10 -0.82
CA CYS A 174 15.88 -13.28 -0.79
C CYS A 174 15.60 -12.72 -2.18
N SER A 175 14.71 -13.36 -2.94
CA SER A 175 14.43 -13.01 -4.33
C SER A 175 13.70 -11.67 -4.51
N TYR A 176 13.08 -11.14 -3.45
CA TYR A 176 12.41 -9.83 -3.43
C TYR A 176 13.27 -8.71 -2.83
N PHE A 177 14.53 -8.99 -2.49
CA PHE A 177 15.44 -8.01 -1.87
C PHE A 177 15.59 -6.73 -2.71
N LEU A 178 15.60 -6.83 -4.04
CA LEU A 178 15.62 -5.64 -4.92
C LEU A 178 14.39 -4.76 -4.72
N GLY A 179 13.23 -5.35 -4.50
CA GLY A 179 11.99 -4.63 -4.18
C GLY A 179 12.10 -3.84 -2.87
N LEU A 180 12.76 -4.41 -1.86
CA LEU A 180 13.00 -3.73 -0.58
C LEU A 180 13.87 -2.48 -0.76
N THR A 181 14.82 -2.47 -1.71
CA THR A 181 15.70 -1.31 -1.94
C THR A 181 15.00 -0.09 -2.55
N ILE A 182 13.71 -0.21 -2.89
CA ILE A 182 12.84 0.91 -3.32
C ILE A 182 12.28 1.67 -2.11
N ASN A 183 12.22 1.01 -0.94
CA ASN A 183 11.67 1.62 0.28
C ASN A 183 12.52 2.83 0.68
N PRO A 184 11.90 4.01 0.90
CA PRO A 184 12.59 5.23 1.31
C PRO A 184 13.45 5.09 2.56
N ALA A 185 13.08 4.23 3.51
CA ALA A 185 13.91 3.94 4.68
C ALA A 185 15.33 3.45 4.33
N LEU A 186 15.52 2.89 3.12
CA LEU A 186 16.81 2.39 2.63
C LEU A 186 17.57 3.37 1.73
N TYR A 187 17.10 4.62 1.66
CA TYR A 187 17.76 5.64 0.84
C TYR A 187 19.08 6.09 1.47
N PRO A 188 20.04 6.53 0.65
CA PRO A 188 21.29 7.08 1.14
C PRO A 188 21.01 8.43 1.81
N VAL A 189 21.80 8.78 2.80
CA VAL A 189 21.79 10.10 3.43
C VAL A 189 23.18 10.75 3.35
N ASN A 190 23.21 12.08 3.22
CA ASN A 190 24.47 12.81 3.17
C ASN A 190 25.12 12.81 4.55
N ARG A 191 26.16 12.00 4.73
CA ARG A 191 26.82 11.78 6.01
C ARG A 191 27.25 13.09 6.69
N LYS A 192 27.84 14.02 5.94
CA LYS A 192 28.31 15.31 6.49
C LYS A 192 27.19 16.10 7.14
N THR A 193 26.03 16.13 6.46
CA THR A 193 24.86 16.87 6.95
C THR A 193 24.25 16.20 8.17
N VAL A 194 24.11 14.88 8.13
CA VAL A 194 23.58 14.10 9.27
C VAL A 194 24.46 14.24 10.51
N GLU A 195 25.77 14.12 10.37
CA GLU A 195 26.72 14.22 11.50
C GLU A 195 26.84 15.63 12.06
N ALA A 196 26.60 16.67 11.22
CA ALA A 196 26.60 18.06 11.66
C ALA A 196 25.37 18.42 12.54
N GLY A 197 24.27 17.70 12.41
CA GLY A 197 23.04 17.94 13.19
C GLY A 197 22.10 16.74 13.19
N PRO A 198 22.43 15.64 13.90
CA PRO A 198 21.72 14.35 13.76
C PRO A 198 20.21 14.40 13.92
N ASP A 199 19.70 15.32 14.75
CA ASP A 199 18.28 15.44 15.04
C ASP A 199 17.58 16.57 14.27
N LYS A 200 18.31 17.39 13.51
CA LYS A 200 17.79 18.61 12.90
C LYS A 200 17.99 18.69 11.38
N TRP A 201 18.86 17.87 10.80
CA TRP A 201 19.24 17.97 9.39
C TRP A 201 18.07 17.83 8.44
N ALA A 202 17.08 17.00 8.80
CA ALA A 202 15.94 16.69 7.94
C ALA A 202 14.78 17.69 8.08
N GLY A 203 14.81 18.58 9.07
CA GLY A 203 13.76 19.59 9.33
C GLY A 203 14.03 20.97 8.74
N ASN A 204 15.18 21.19 8.06
CA ASN A 204 15.55 22.49 7.52
C ASN A 204 15.91 22.37 6.03
N PRO A 205 15.29 23.15 5.13
CA PRO A 205 15.61 23.13 3.70
C PRO A 205 17.09 23.30 3.35
N GLU A 206 17.85 24.05 4.15
CA GLU A 206 19.28 24.30 3.91
C GLU A 206 20.15 23.05 4.19
N THR A 207 19.73 22.21 5.14
CA THR A 207 20.45 21.01 5.56
C THR A 207 19.84 19.72 4.99
N TYR A 208 18.62 19.78 4.42
CA TYR A 208 17.95 18.66 3.77
C TYR A 208 18.54 18.40 2.37
N ILE A 209 19.68 17.72 2.35
CA ILE A 209 20.44 17.43 1.12
C ILE A 209 20.03 16.07 0.57
N GLY A 210 19.16 16.09 -0.43
CA GLY A 210 18.70 14.91 -1.16
C GLY A 210 19.48 14.64 -2.45
N ASN A 211 19.30 13.47 -3.04
CA ASN A 211 19.88 13.06 -4.32
C ASN A 211 18.83 12.74 -5.39
N GLY A 212 17.57 13.02 -5.10
CA GLY A 212 16.42 12.75 -5.96
C GLY A 212 16.11 13.86 -6.95
N PRO A 213 14.95 13.77 -7.65
CA PRO A 213 14.55 14.69 -8.71
C PRO A 213 14.27 16.13 -8.24
N PHE A 214 13.86 16.31 -6.99
CA PHE A 214 13.51 17.62 -6.44
C PHE A 214 14.34 17.97 -5.21
N LYS A 215 14.53 19.28 -4.98
CA LYS A 215 15.23 19.86 -3.84
C LYS A 215 14.24 20.72 -3.07
N MET A 216 14.14 20.53 -1.75
CA MET A 216 13.35 21.37 -0.87
C MET A 216 13.88 22.79 -0.85
N THR A 217 12.97 23.78 -0.89
CA THR A 217 13.29 25.21 -0.78
C THR A 217 12.60 25.87 0.41
N HIS A 218 11.41 25.39 0.78
CA HIS A 218 10.65 25.91 1.92
C HIS A 218 9.88 24.79 2.60
N TRP A 219 9.76 24.93 3.91
CA TRP A 219 8.85 24.12 4.73
C TRP A 219 8.18 25.05 5.75
N THR A 220 6.90 25.28 5.56
CA THR A 220 6.04 25.95 6.54
C THR A 220 5.23 24.87 7.21
N HIS A 221 5.58 24.53 8.46
CA HIS A 221 4.90 23.48 9.21
C HIS A 221 3.39 23.73 9.27
N HIS A 222 2.61 22.66 9.18
CA HIS A 222 1.15 22.63 9.15
C HIS A 222 0.52 23.41 7.98
N GLU A 223 1.31 23.79 6.96
CA GLU A 223 0.81 24.46 5.77
C GLU A 223 1.28 23.77 4.49
N LYS A 224 2.58 23.81 4.20
CA LYS A 224 3.12 23.28 2.95
C LYS A 224 4.63 23.07 2.94
N LEU A 225 5.07 22.17 2.05
CA LEU A 225 6.46 22.01 1.64
C LEU A 225 6.59 22.38 0.16
N GLU A 226 7.66 23.10 -0.19
CA GLU A 226 7.91 23.54 -1.56
C GLU A 226 9.24 23.01 -2.09
N PHE A 227 9.21 22.51 -3.30
CA PHE A 227 10.34 21.88 -3.96
C PHE A 227 10.53 22.45 -5.36
N VAL A 228 11.79 22.51 -5.80
CA VAL A 228 12.20 22.86 -7.18
C VAL A 228 13.01 21.71 -7.78
N PRO A 229 13.17 21.63 -9.11
CA PRO A 229 14.04 20.63 -9.73
C PRO A 229 15.45 20.66 -9.14
N ASN A 230 15.98 19.51 -8.80
CA ASN A 230 17.37 19.36 -8.40
C ASN A 230 18.29 19.50 -9.63
N PRO A 231 19.12 20.55 -9.73
CA PRO A 231 19.95 20.78 -10.91
C PRO A 231 21.04 19.73 -11.11
N TYR A 232 21.35 18.97 -10.05
CA TYR A 232 22.38 17.94 -10.05
C TYR A 232 21.82 16.50 -10.19
N TYR A 233 20.49 16.34 -10.26
CA TYR A 233 19.89 15.03 -10.44
C TYR A 233 20.37 14.38 -11.75
N TRP A 234 20.81 13.13 -11.69
CA TRP A 234 21.42 12.45 -12.84
C TRP A 234 20.46 12.36 -14.04
N ASN A 235 19.16 12.25 -13.79
CA ASN A 235 18.10 12.16 -14.82
C ASN A 235 17.24 13.45 -14.89
N LYS A 236 17.85 14.60 -14.68
CA LYS A 236 17.15 15.90 -14.67
C LYS A 236 16.37 16.21 -15.95
N SER A 237 16.74 15.61 -17.08
CA SER A 237 16.01 15.80 -18.36
C SER A 237 14.57 15.29 -18.31
N ARG A 238 14.29 14.33 -17.42
CA ARG A 238 12.96 13.80 -17.18
C ARG A 238 12.07 14.78 -16.41
N VAL A 239 12.63 15.58 -15.52
CA VAL A 239 11.90 16.51 -14.66
C VAL A 239 11.46 17.73 -15.47
N LYS A 240 10.13 17.92 -15.59
CA LYS A 240 9.54 19.04 -16.35
C LYS A 240 8.88 20.07 -15.44
N LEU A 241 8.47 19.67 -14.24
CA LEU A 241 7.93 20.60 -13.24
C LEU A 241 9.01 21.65 -12.88
N GLN A 242 8.57 22.89 -12.73
CA GLN A 242 9.37 23.99 -12.18
C GLN A 242 9.20 24.11 -10.67
N LYS A 243 8.06 23.64 -10.15
CA LYS A 243 7.75 23.63 -8.73
C LYS A 243 6.82 22.47 -8.40
N LEU A 244 7.06 21.81 -7.28
CA LEU A 244 6.19 20.82 -6.66
C LEU A 244 5.86 21.33 -5.25
N VAL A 245 4.57 21.44 -4.94
CA VAL A 245 4.07 21.89 -3.65
C VAL A 245 3.27 20.77 -3.01
N PHE A 246 3.65 20.38 -1.81
CA PHE A 246 2.89 19.50 -0.95
C PHE A 246 2.13 20.33 0.08
N TYR A 247 0.79 20.28 0.06
CA TYR A 247 -0.06 20.93 1.05
C TYR A 247 -0.40 19.95 2.17
N ALA A 248 -0.33 20.42 3.41
CA ALA A 248 -0.72 19.64 4.60
C ALA A 248 -2.17 19.99 5.00
N ILE A 249 -3.16 19.48 4.25
CA ILE A 249 -4.58 19.77 4.47
C ILE A 249 -5.25 18.50 4.96
N GLU A 250 -5.43 18.38 6.26
CA GLU A 250 -6.00 17.20 6.92
C GLU A 250 -7.51 17.06 6.67
N GLU A 251 -8.23 18.20 6.64
CA GLU A 251 -9.68 18.19 6.45
C GLU A 251 -10.02 17.92 4.98
N GLN A 252 -10.57 16.73 4.71
CA GLN A 252 -10.86 16.24 3.37
C GLN A 252 -11.84 17.11 2.59
N SER A 253 -12.83 17.73 3.27
CA SER A 253 -13.79 18.65 2.64
C SER A 253 -13.12 19.95 2.20
N THR A 254 -12.15 20.43 2.98
CA THR A 254 -11.32 21.60 2.61
C THR A 254 -10.46 21.27 1.40
N ALA A 255 -9.79 20.12 1.41
CA ALA A 255 -8.98 19.67 0.28
C ALA A 255 -9.84 19.53 -1.01
N LEU A 256 -11.05 18.98 -0.91
CA LEU A 256 -11.96 18.87 -2.05
C LEU A 256 -12.39 20.26 -2.57
N THR A 257 -12.68 21.21 -1.67
CA THR A 257 -13.01 22.59 -2.06
C THR A 257 -11.83 23.26 -2.77
N MET A 258 -10.61 23.08 -2.29
CA MET A 258 -9.40 23.59 -2.94
C MET A 258 -9.15 22.93 -4.30
N PHE A 259 -9.48 21.65 -4.43
CA PHE A 259 -9.46 20.98 -5.73
C PHE A 259 -10.52 21.57 -6.67
N ASP A 260 -11.76 21.74 -6.24
CA ASP A 260 -12.85 22.27 -7.06
C ASP A 260 -12.54 23.72 -7.54
N THR A 261 -11.80 24.50 -6.75
CA THR A 261 -11.39 25.90 -7.04
C THR A 261 -10.00 26.03 -7.68
N ASP A 262 -9.42 24.94 -8.19
CA ASP A 262 -8.12 24.89 -8.89
C ASP A 262 -6.90 25.33 -8.04
N GLN A 263 -7.01 25.30 -6.71
CA GLN A 263 -5.89 25.60 -5.81
C GLN A 263 -4.97 24.39 -5.60
N ILE A 264 -5.52 23.16 -5.68
CA ILE A 264 -4.74 21.93 -5.74
C ILE A 264 -5.11 21.12 -7.00
N ASP A 265 -4.13 20.39 -7.52
CA ASP A 265 -4.24 19.64 -8.77
C ASP A 265 -4.50 18.15 -8.55
N LEU A 266 -4.14 17.64 -7.37
CA LEU A 266 -4.14 16.22 -7.04
C LEU A 266 -4.43 16.04 -5.54
N SER A 267 -5.34 15.12 -5.22
CA SER A 267 -5.59 14.65 -3.85
C SER A 267 -5.97 13.17 -3.86
N ASP A 268 -5.44 12.39 -2.94
CA ASP A 268 -5.85 11.01 -2.65
C ASP A 268 -6.53 10.86 -1.27
N GLU A 269 -6.78 11.97 -0.59
CA GLU A 269 -7.65 12.05 0.57
C GLU A 269 -9.02 12.61 0.18
N LEU A 270 -10.03 11.74 0.11
CA LEU A 270 -11.35 12.09 -0.38
C LEU A 270 -12.44 11.86 0.68
N PRO A 271 -13.38 12.79 0.86
CA PRO A 271 -14.50 12.57 1.75
C PRO A 271 -15.34 11.37 1.28
N GLN A 272 -15.50 10.36 2.13
CA GLN A 272 -16.25 9.14 1.82
C GLN A 272 -17.68 9.41 1.28
N PRO A 273 -18.46 10.36 1.82
CA PRO A 273 -19.79 10.67 1.29
C PRO A 273 -19.77 11.23 -0.13
N GLU A 274 -18.67 11.86 -0.57
CA GLU A 274 -18.53 12.47 -1.89
C GLU A 274 -18.09 11.47 -2.99
N LEU A 275 -17.56 10.31 -2.63
CA LEU A 275 -17.07 9.32 -3.59
C LEU A 275 -18.11 8.92 -4.65
N PRO A 276 -19.38 8.67 -4.32
CA PRO A 276 -20.40 8.36 -5.34
C PRO A 276 -20.60 9.49 -6.35
N ARG A 277 -20.66 10.75 -5.88
CA ARG A 277 -20.81 11.94 -6.73
C ARG A 277 -19.59 12.12 -7.64
N LEU A 278 -18.39 12.06 -7.08
CA LEU A 278 -17.13 12.22 -7.81
C LEU A 278 -16.91 11.10 -8.83
N THR A 279 -17.31 9.86 -8.49
CA THR A 279 -17.25 8.70 -9.40
C THR A 279 -18.22 8.86 -10.55
N ALA A 280 -19.48 9.27 -10.29
CA ALA A 280 -20.47 9.54 -11.33
C ALA A 280 -20.03 10.67 -12.27
N ALA A 281 -19.28 11.66 -11.77
CA ALA A 281 -18.70 12.75 -12.55
C ALA A 281 -17.44 12.32 -13.34
N GLY A 282 -16.95 11.08 -13.18
CA GLY A 282 -15.74 10.56 -13.84
C GLY A 282 -14.42 11.16 -13.33
N LEU A 283 -14.44 11.80 -12.16
CA LEU A 283 -13.28 12.48 -11.57
C LEU A 283 -12.38 11.53 -10.78
N VAL A 284 -12.96 10.46 -10.18
CA VAL A 284 -12.21 9.50 -9.38
C VAL A 284 -11.41 8.57 -10.27
N LYS A 285 -10.14 8.42 -9.94
CA LYS A 285 -9.25 7.38 -10.46
C LYS A 285 -8.81 6.49 -9.31
N TYR A 286 -8.34 5.29 -9.64
CA TYR A 286 -7.84 4.34 -8.67
C TYR A 286 -6.37 4.03 -8.96
N SER A 287 -5.53 4.23 -7.95
CA SER A 287 -4.14 3.78 -8.01
C SER A 287 -4.04 2.32 -7.55
N PRO A 288 -2.98 1.60 -7.94
CA PRO A 288 -2.69 0.29 -7.37
C PRO A 288 -2.67 0.36 -5.85
N SER A 289 -3.18 -0.68 -5.19
CA SER A 289 -3.11 -0.85 -3.74
C SER A 289 -3.00 -2.33 -3.43
N ILE A 290 -2.05 -2.70 -2.59
CA ILE A 290 -1.88 -4.08 -2.14
C ILE A 290 -2.29 -4.18 -0.68
N GLY A 291 -3.57 -4.49 -0.48
CA GLY A 291 -4.13 -4.69 0.85
C GLY A 291 -5.37 -5.56 0.82
N THR A 292 -5.58 -6.29 1.90
CA THR A 292 -6.72 -7.18 2.08
C THR A 292 -7.38 -6.95 3.43
N TYR A 293 -8.68 -6.70 3.41
CA TYR A 293 -9.53 -6.70 4.59
C TYR A 293 -10.04 -8.11 4.83
N TYR A 294 -9.94 -8.61 6.05
CA TYR A 294 -10.31 -9.98 6.38
C TYR A 294 -10.73 -10.13 7.85
N TYR A 295 -11.31 -11.28 8.17
CA TYR A 295 -11.53 -11.73 9.54
C TYR A 295 -10.57 -12.87 9.87
N MET A 296 -9.96 -12.82 11.06
CA MET A 296 -9.19 -13.91 11.65
C MET A 296 -10.11 -14.83 12.44
N LEU A 297 -9.88 -16.13 12.33
CA LEU A 297 -10.61 -17.17 13.05
C LEU A 297 -9.64 -17.86 14.02
N ASN A 298 -9.96 -17.86 15.32
CA ASN A 298 -9.15 -18.57 16.29
C ASN A 298 -9.38 -20.07 16.16
N THR A 299 -8.45 -20.76 15.51
CA THR A 299 -8.58 -22.18 15.16
C THR A 299 -8.54 -23.12 16.36
N LYS A 300 -8.23 -22.63 17.55
CA LYS A 300 -8.29 -23.43 18.80
C LYS A 300 -9.65 -23.36 19.49
N LYS A 301 -10.52 -22.41 19.09
CA LYS A 301 -11.83 -22.23 19.73
C LYS A 301 -12.93 -22.98 18.97
N PRO A 302 -13.65 -23.94 19.58
CA PRO A 302 -14.83 -24.55 18.95
C PRO A 302 -15.91 -23.49 18.65
N PRO A 303 -16.66 -23.61 17.53
CA PRO A 303 -16.58 -24.65 16.50
C PRO A 303 -15.54 -24.35 15.41
N LEU A 304 -14.74 -23.29 15.55
CA LEU A 304 -13.78 -22.81 14.56
C LEU A 304 -12.52 -23.69 14.46
N ASN A 305 -12.37 -24.70 15.32
CA ASN A 305 -11.33 -25.73 15.20
C ASN A 305 -11.55 -26.66 14.00
N ASP A 306 -12.79 -26.77 13.48
CA ASP A 306 -13.08 -27.55 12.27
C ASP A 306 -12.96 -26.68 11.00
N PRO A 307 -12.07 -27.02 10.04
CA PRO A 307 -11.91 -26.27 8.80
C PRO A 307 -13.17 -26.24 7.94
N ARG A 308 -14.05 -27.25 8.03
CA ARG A 308 -15.33 -27.29 7.31
C ARG A 308 -16.27 -26.19 7.79
N VAL A 309 -16.30 -25.92 9.09
CA VAL A 309 -17.06 -24.82 9.69
C VAL A 309 -16.52 -23.48 9.21
N ARG A 310 -15.20 -23.28 9.27
CA ARG A 310 -14.57 -22.03 8.81
C ARG A 310 -14.85 -21.77 7.33
N LYS A 311 -14.75 -22.80 6.49
CA LYS A 311 -15.04 -22.72 5.06
C LYS A 311 -16.52 -22.40 4.80
N ALA A 312 -17.44 -23.01 5.55
CA ALA A 312 -18.87 -22.76 5.44
C ALA A 312 -19.23 -21.30 5.75
N LEU A 313 -18.66 -20.74 6.83
CA LEU A 313 -18.83 -19.33 7.18
C LEU A 313 -18.35 -18.41 6.06
N ALA A 314 -17.19 -18.69 5.47
CA ALA A 314 -16.63 -17.90 4.37
C ALA A 314 -17.49 -17.95 3.10
N LEU A 315 -18.02 -19.14 2.74
CA LEU A 315 -18.85 -19.34 1.54
C LEU A 315 -20.24 -18.72 1.63
N ALA A 316 -20.76 -18.48 2.83
CA ALA A 316 -22.08 -17.85 3.00
C ALA A 316 -22.07 -16.33 2.85
N ILE A 317 -20.90 -15.69 2.82
CA ILE A 317 -20.75 -14.24 2.67
C ILE A 317 -20.92 -13.85 1.19
N ASP A 318 -21.72 -12.81 0.93
CA ASP A 318 -21.83 -12.13 -0.35
C ASP A 318 -20.97 -10.86 -0.31
N ARG A 319 -19.75 -10.98 -0.76
CA ARG A 319 -18.75 -9.90 -0.76
C ARG A 319 -19.10 -8.80 -1.75
N SER A 320 -19.78 -9.19 -2.84
CA SER A 320 -20.21 -8.25 -3.86
C SER A 320 -21.20 -7.23 -3.30
N GLN A 321 -22.11 -7.64 -2.40
CA GLN A 321 -23.00 -6.72 -1.69
C GLN A 321 -22.24 -5.79 -0.74
N ILE A 322 -21.22 -6.33 -0.02
CA ILE A 322 -20.41 -5.52 0.91
C ILE A 322 -19.71 -4.39 0.15
N VAL A 323 -18.99 -4.71 -0.94
CA VAL A 323 -18.25 -3.69 -1.70
C VAL A 323 -19.17 -2.70 -2.43
N LYS A 324 -20.35 -3.16 -2.87
CA LYS A 324 -21.31 -2.32 -3.61
C LYS A 324 -22.09 -1.36 -2.71
N TYR A 325 -22.49 -1.80 -1.51
CA TYR A 325 -23.46 -1.06 -0.70
C TYR A 325 -22.86 -0.48 0.59
N ILE A 326 -21.76 -1.06 1.11
CA ILE A 326 -21.14 -0.61 2.36
C ILE A 326 -19.90 0.23 2.07
N THR A 327 -18.86 -0.34 1.44
CA THR A 327 -17.59 0.37 1.28
C THR A 327 -17.62 1.40 0.14
N LYS A 328 -18.21 1.08 -1.01
CA LYS A 328 -18.46 2.00 -2.16
C LYS A 328 -17.20 2.69 -2.72
N GLY A 329 -16.01 2.30 -2.29
CA GLY A 329 -14.73 2.90 -2.67
C GLY A 329 -14.06 2.20 -3.87
N GLY A 330 -14.79 1.39 -4.65
CA GLY A 330 -14.24 0.66 -5.80
C GLY A 330 -13.50 -0.62 -5.43
N GLU A 331 -13.59 -1.06 -4.18
CA GLU A 331 -13.00 -2.30 -3.68
C GLU A 331 -13.50 -3.51 -4.48
N LYS A 332 -12.67 -4.55 -4.50
CA LYS A 332 -13.00 -5.80 -5.18
C LYS A 332 -13.23 -6.92 -4.17
N PRO A 333 -14.23 -7.79 -4.37
CA PRO A 333 -14.41 -8.99 -3.56
C PRO A 333 -13.13 -9.81 -3.48
N ALA A 334 -12.69 -10.19 -2.26
CA ALA A 334 -11.49 -10.98 -2.05
C ALA A 334 -11.82 -12.47 -2.01
N LEU A 335 -11.54 -13.18 -3.10
CA LEU A 335 -11.69 -14.62 -3.24
C LEU A 335 -10.32 -15.34 -3.19
N GLY A 336 -9.41 -14.79 -2.47
CA GLY A 336 -8.06 -15.19 -2.13
C GLY A 336 -7.48 -14.18 -1.16
N PHE A 337 -6.25 -14.37 -0.70
CA PHE A 337 -5.65 -13.45 0.26
C PHE A 337 -4.69 -12.45 -0.37
N VAL A 338 -3.90 -12.88 -1.36
CA VAL A 338 -3.00 -11.99 -2.12
C VAL A 338 -3.81 -11.12 -3.07
N PRO A 339 -3.74 -9.77 -2.98
CA PRO A 339 -4.55 -8.87 -3.79
C PRO A 339 -4.05 -8.73 -5.25
N TYR A 340 -4.77 -7.92 -6.03
CA TYR A 340 -4.31 -7.44 -7.33
C TYR A 340 -3.14 -6.46 -7.18
N GLY A 341 -2.41 -6.20 -8.27
CA GLY A 341 -1.29 -5.26 -8.30
C GLY A 341 0.07 -5.88 -7.99
N ILE A 342 0.12 -7.17 -7.65
CA ILE A 342 1.38 -7.89 -7.40
C ILE A 342 1.76 -8.70 -8.64
N PRO A 343 2.99 -8.55 -9.18
CA PRO A 343 3.46 -9.30 -10.34
C PRO A 343 3.51 -10.81 -10.11
N ASP A 344 3.38 -11.59 -11.18
CA ASP A 344 3.66 -13.02 -11.22
C ASP A 344 5.05 -13.32 -11.81
N ALA A 345 5.40 -14.59 -11.94
CA ALA A 345 6.72 -15.13 -12.29
C ALA A 345 7.43 -14.48 -13.48
N ASN A 346 6.70 -13.97 -14.45
CA ASN A 346 7.24 -13.39 -15.69
C ASN A 346 7.13 -11.85 -15.76
N ALA A 347 6.73 -11.21 -14.68
CA ALA A 347 6.47 -9.77 -14.57
C ALA A 347 5.44 -9.21 -15.57
N LYS A 348 4.83 -10.06 -16.42
CA LYS A 348 3.77 -9.70 -17.37
C LYS A 348 2.38 -10.12 -16.87
N GLY A 349 2.33 -11.02 -15.88
CA GLY A 349 1.11 -11.46 -15.21
C GLY A 349 0.93 -10.78 -13.87
N VAL A 350 -0.28 -10.84 -13.35
CA VAL A 350 -0.63 -10.44 -11.98
C VAL A 350 -0.95 -11.70 -11.20
N PHE A 351 -0.35 -11.87 -10.02
CA PHE A 351 -0.47 -13.07 -9.20
C PHE A 351 -1.93 -13.51 -9.03
N ARG A 352 -2.82 -12.57 -8.66
CA ARG A 352 -4.25 -12.87 -8.50
C ARG A 352 -4.94 -13.30 -9.79
N GLN A 353 -4.52 -12.78 -10.95
CA GLN A 353 -5.09 -13.17 -12.25
C GLN A 353 -4.61 -14.56 -12.68
N VAL A 354 -3.35 -14.90 -12.43
CA VAL A 354 -2.76 -16.22 -12.77
C VAL A 354 -3.33 -17.30 -11.85
N GLY A 355 -3.38 -17.05 -10.53
CA GLY A 355 -3.90 -17.99 -9.54
C GLY A 355 -5.43 -18.11 -9.53
N GLY A 356 -6.14 -17.12 -10.09
CA GLY A 356 -7.61 -17.07 -10.09
C GLY A 356 -8.21 -16.95 -8.69
N SER A 357 -9.50 -17.27 -8.57
CA SER A 357 -10.20 -17.33 -7.28
C SER A 357 -9.91 -18.65 -6.58
N CYS A 358 -9.59 -18.61 -5.29
CA CYS A 358 -9.34 -19.82 -4.49
C CYS A 358 -10.65 -20.50 -4.03
N TYR A 359 -11.76 -19.77 -4.06
CA TYR A 359 -13.10 -20.26 -3.72
C TYR A 359 -14.17 -19.38 -4.38
N ALA A 360 -15.41 -19.86 -4.40
CA ALA A 360 -16.53 -19.11 -4.95
C ALA A 360 -17.18 -18.22 -3.88
N ASP A 361 -17.88 -17.16 -4.30
CA ASP A 361 -18.59 -16.24 -3.44
C ASP A 361 -20.05 -16.65 -3.28
N ASN A 362 -20.63 -16.45 -2.09
CA ASN A 362 -22.06 -16.65 -1.80
C ASN A 362 -22.60 -18.07 -2.14
N GLU A 363 -21.81 -19.12 -1.85
CA GLU A 363 -22.14 -20.52 -2.11
C GLU A 363 -22.88 -21.16 -0.93
N VAL A 364 -24.13 -20.73 -0.68
CA VAL A 364 -24.92 -21.10 0.50
C VAL A 364 -25.20 -22.61 0.56
N ALA A 365 -25.48 -23.25 -0.57
CA ALA A 365 -25.72 -24.70 -0.62
C ALA A 365 -24.51 -25.51 -0.17
N GLN A 366 -23.32 -25.14 -0.65
CA GLN A 366 -22.05 -25.76 -0.25
C GLN A 366 -21.74 -25.49 1.24
N ALA A 367 -22.02 -24.26 1.72
CA ALA A 367 -21.85 -23.91 3.13
C ALA A 367 -22.69 -24.80 4.05
N LYS A 368 -23.99 -24.98 3.74
CA LYS A 368 -24.90 -25.87 4.50
C LYS A 368 -24.43 -27.33 4.49
N LYS A 369 -23.95 -27.81 3.34
CA LYS A 369 -23.38 -29.14 3.21
C LYS A 369 -22.18 -29.34 4.15
N LEU A 370 -21.24 -28.42 4.16
CA LEU A 370 -20.05 -28.46 5.02
C LEU A 370 -20.40 -28.41 6.51
N LEU A 371 -21.41 -27.64 6.91
CA LEU A 371 -21.91 -27.62 8.29
C LEU A 371 -22.52 -28.95 8.68
N ALA A 372 -23.31 -29.56 7.80
CA ALA A 372 -23.88 -30.88 8.06
C ALA A 372 -22.80 -31.97 8.21
N GLU A 373 -21.78 -31.98 7.34
CA GLU A 373 -20.60 -32.85 7.41
C GLU A 373 -19.78 -32.63 8.68
N ALA A 374 -19.77 -31.40 9.23
CA ALA A 374 -19.13 -31.05 10.49
C ALA A 374 -19.96 -31.43 11.73
N GLY A 375 -21.15 -32.05 11.54
CA GLY A 375 -22.01 -32.51 12.63
C GLY A 375 -23.14 -31.53 13.00
N TYR A 376 -23.34 -30.45 12.24
CA TYR A 376 -24.36 -29.42 12.48
C TYR A 376 -25.53 -29.52 11.48
N SER A 377 -26.01 -30.76 11.21
CA SER A 377 -27.23 -30.93 10.40
C SER A 377 -28.46 -30.29 11.05
N ASP A 378 -28.54 -30.31 12.39
CA ASP A 378 -29.46 -29.50 13.17
C ASP A 378 -28.76 -28.19 13.59
N ILE A 379 -29.00 -27.14 12.85
CA ILE A 379 -28.32 -25.82 13.06
C ILE A 379 -28.66 -25.20 14.41
N LYS A 380 -29.78 -25.60 15.06
CA LYS A 380 -30.13 -25.12 16.39
C LYS A 380 -29.12 -25.52 17.47
N LYS A 381 -28.33 -26.54 17.20
CA LYS A 381 -27.23 -27.00 18.08
C LYS A 381 -25.90 -26.28 17.79
N PHE A 382 -25.85 -25.45 16.77
CA PHE A 382 -24.66 -24.68 16.47
C PHE A 382 -24.46 -23.58 17.52
N PRO A 383 -23.28 -23.47 18.15
CA PRO A 383 -23.05 -22.45 19.17
C PRO A 383 -23.05 -21.04 18.57
N ALA A 384 -23.47 -20.05 19.37
CA ALA A 384 -23.37 -18.65 18.97
C ALA A 384 -21.88 -18.27 18.76
N LEU A 385 -21.64 -17.45 17.74
CA LEU A 385 -20.33 -16.91 17.43
C LEU A 385 -20.20 -15.47 17.94
N GLU A 386 -18.96 -15.02 18.08
CA GLU A 386 -18.62 -13.65 18.43
C GLU A 386 -17.68 -13.05 17.37
N ILE A 387 -18.02 -11.86 16.86
CA ILE A 387 -17.14 -11.03 16.02
C ILE A 387 -16.66 -9.85 16.83
N LEU A 388 -15.34 -9.79 17.02
CA LEU A 388 -14.63 -8.68 17.62
C LEU A 388 -14.13 -7.71 16.56
N TYR A 389 -14.39 -6.40 16.74
CA TYR A 389 -13.88 -5.34 15.85
C TYR A 389 -13.52 -4.08 16.65
N ASN A 390 -12.57 -3.30 16.10
CA ASN A 390 -12.22 -1.99 16.67
C ASN A 390 -13.22 -0.91 16.23
N THR A 391 -13.38 0.12 17.04
CA THR A 391 -14.32 1.22 16.80
C THR A 391 -14.09 1.87 15.44
N SER A 392 -15.11 1.73 14.58
CA SER A 392 -15.20 2.34 13.25
C SER A 392 -16.60 2.05 12.70
N GLU A 393 -17.25 3.05 12.14
CA GLU A 393 -18.57 2.89 11.51
C GLU A 393 -18.54 1.86 10.38
N THR A 394 -17.51 1.90 9.52
CA THR A 394 -17.37 0.94 8.42
C THR A 394 -17.16 -0.50 8.94
N HIS A 395 -16.35 -0.70 10.00
CA HIS A 395 -16.15 -2.03 10.57
C HIS A 395 -17.44 -2.58 11.19
N LYS A 396 -18.20 -1.72 11.87
CA LYS A 396 -19.50 -2.05 12.42
C LYS A 396 -20.48 -2.49 11.33
N GLN A 397 -20.66 -1.69 10.28
CA GLN A 397 -21.56 -1.99 9.16
C GLN A 397 -21.20 -3.31 8.46
N ILE A 398 -19.91 -3.58 8.23
CA ILE A 398 -19.46 -4.84 7.65
C ILE A 398 -19.78 -6.02 8.57
N ALA A 399 -19.53 -5.89 9.87
CA ALA A 399 -19.81 -6.93 10.85
C ALA A 399 -21.33 -7.21 10.96
N GLU A 400 -22.19 -6.18 10.97
CA GLU A 400 -23.64 -6.28 10.98
C GLU A 400 -24.17 -7.00 9.73
N VAL A 401 -23.66 -6.68 8.56
CA VAL A 401 -24.06 -7.33 7.30
C VAL A 401 -23.63 -8.80 7.28
N ILE A 402 -22.43 -9.14 7.76
CA ILE A 402 -21.99 -10.53 7.85
C ILE A 402 -22.81 -11.30 8.89
N GLN A 403 -23.10 -10.71 10.05
CA GLN A 403 -24.00 -11.26 11.07
C GLN A 403 -25.36 -11.62 10.45
N GLN A 404 -25.95 -10.68 9.71
CA GLN A 404 -27.25 -10.87 9.05
C GLN A 404 -27.17 -11.98 7.98
N MET A 405 -26.09 -12.00 7.16
CA MET A 405 -25.90 -13.06 6.15
C MET A 405 -25.80 -14.46 6.79
N TRP A 406 -25.06 -14.60 7.88
CA TRP A 406 -24.96 -15.89 8.59
C TRP A 406 -26.27 -16.30 9.24
N HIS A 407 -27.01 -15.35 9.82
CA HIS A 407 -28.35 -15.62 10.37
C HIS A 407 -29.31 -16.07 9.27
N ASP A 408 -29.49 -15.29 8.21
CA ASP A 408 -30.53 -15.55 7.20
C ASP A 408 -30.22 -16.78 6.33
N LYS A 409 -28.94 -16.94 5.97
CA LYS A 409 -28.54 -18.00 5.06
C LYS A 409 -28.24 -19.33 5.76
N LEU A 410 -27.69 -19.29 6.98
CA LEU A 410 -27.25 -20.47 7.70
C LEU A 410 -28.02 -20.75 8.99
N GLY A 411 -28.76 -19.77 9.53
CA GLY A 411 -29.41 -19.88 10.84
C GLY A 411 -28.46 -19.73 12.02
N ILE A 412 -27.27 -19.15 11.83
CA ILE A 412 -26.25 -19.01 12.85
C ILE A 412 -26.42 -17.67 13.58
N ASN A 413 -26.48 -17.73 14.91
CA ASN A 413 -26.51 -16.54 15.76
C ASN A 413 -25.07 -16.04 16.00
N THR A 414 -24.89 -14.73 15.87
CA THR A 414 -23.58 -14.09 16.06
C THR A 414 -23.77 -12.84 16.91
N THR A 415 -22.86 -12.61 17.88
CA THR A 415 -22.78 -11.36 18.65
C THR A 415 -21.65 -10.48 18.14
N LEU A 416 -21.84 -9.18 18.25
CA LEU A 416 -20.86 -8.20 17.81
C LEU A 416 -20.25 -7.50 19.04
N VAL A 417 -18.94 -7.49 19.14
CA VAL A 417 -18.19 -6.88 20.25
C VAL A 417 -17.30 -5.78 19.71
N ASN A 418 -17.57 -4.55 20.15
CA ASN A 418 -16.77 -3.38 19.83
C ASN A 418 -15.75 -3.10 20.94
N GLN A 419 -14.52 -2.79 20.56
CA GLN A 419 -13.48 -2.33 21.47
C GLN A 419 -12.78 -1.09 20.91
N GLU A 420 -12.29 -0.23 21.79
CA GLU A 420 -11.36 0.84 21.42
C GLU A 420 -10.08 0.24 20.81
N SER A 421 -9.42 0.98 19.89
CA SER A 421 -8.36 0.42 19.04
C SER A 421 -7.20 -0.21 19.82
N LYS A 422 -6.72 0.40 20.92
CA LYS A 422 -5.61 -0.18 21.71
C LYS A 422 -6.03 -1.46 22.43
N VAL A 423 -7.23 -1.46 23.01
CA VAL A 423 -7.80 -2.63 23.70
C VAL A 423 -8.03 -3.77 22.71
N PHE A 424 -8.56 -3.44 21.52
CA PHE A 424 -8.75 -4.39 20.44
C PHE A 424 -7.43 -5.04 19.99
N LEU A 425 -6.38 -4.24 19.77
CA LEU A 425 -5.06 -4.76 19.37
C LEU A 425 -4.48 -5.70 20.43
N GLN A 426 -4.64 -5.37 21.72
CA GLN A 426 -4.23 -6.22 22.80
C GLN A 426 -5.05 -7.54 22.84
N SER A 427 -6.39 -7.46 22.77
CA SER A 427 -7.25 -8.64 22.73
C SER A 427 -6.89 -9.57 21.56
N ARG A 428 -6.64 -8.98 20.40
CA ARG A 428 -6.23 -9.71 19.19
C ARG A 428 -4.88 -10.40 19.36
N SER A 429 -3.87 -9.71 19.86
CA SER A 429 -2.51 -10.27 20.04
C SER A 429 -2.48 -11.37 21.11
N GLN A 430 -3.35 -11.29 22.11
CA GLN A 430 -3.48 -12.31 23.16
C GLN A 430 -4.38 -13.50 22.76
N GLY A 431 -5.00 -13.48 21.57
CA GLY A 431 -5.93 -14.52 21.13
C GLY A 431 -7.28 -14.51 21.85
N ASN A 432 -7.65 -13.40 22.50
CA ASN A 432 -8.90 -13.23 23.24
C ASN A 432 -10.08 -12.88 22.31
N PHE A 433 -10.29 -13.72 21.28
CA PHE A 433 -11.38 -13.59 20.31
C PHE A 433 -11.76 -14.98 19.77
N GLN A 434 -12.98 -15.12 19.22
CA GLN A 434 -13.34 -16.21 18.32
C GLN A 434 -13.08 -15.79 16.87
N ILE A 435 -13.69 -14.70 16.44
CA ILE A 435 -13.52 -14.08 15.13
C ILE A 435 -13.11 -12.62 15.37
N ALA A 436 -12.02 -12.17 14.76
CA ALA A 436 -11.57 -10.79 14.90
C ALA A 436 -11.36 -10.14 13.53
N ARG A 437 -11.81 -8.89 13.40
CA ARG A 437 -11.52 -8.07 12.22
C ARG A 437 -10.02 -7.87 12.07
N SER A 438 -9.52 -7.88 10.84
CA SER A 438 -8.13 -7.51 10.55
C SER A 438 -7.97 -6.92 9.15
N SER A 439 -6.78 -6.45 8.88
CA SER A 439 -6.33 -6.04 7.56
C SER A 439 -4.83 -6.28 7.43
N TRP A 440 -4.37 -6.49 6.22
CA TRP A 440 -2.96 -6.50 5.89
C TRP A 440 -2.69 -5.61 4.69
N ILE A 441 -1.78 -4.69 4.84
CA ILE A 441 -1.23 -3.89 3.75
C ILE A 441 0.18 -4.42 3.49
N GLY A 442 0.48 -4.72 2.23
CA GLY A 442 1.78 -5.29 1.90
C GLY A 442 2.92 -4.30 2.12
N ASP A 443 4.00 -4.77 2.75
CA ASP A 443 5.19 -3.96 3.02
C ASP A 443 6.08 -3.79 1.77
N TYR A 444 5.94 -4.72 0.83
CA TYR A 444 6.66 -4.74 -0.45
C TYR A 444 5.84 -5.46 -1.53
N VAL A 445 6.17 -5.20 -2.81
CA VAL A 445 5.37 -5.71 -3.94
C VAL A 445 5.82 -7.13 -4.33
N ASP A 446 5.47 -8.09 -3.48
CA ASP A 446 5.69 -9.52 -3.70
C ASP A 446 4.61 -10.33 -2.94
N PRO A 447 4.16 -11.51 -3.44
CA PRO A 447 3.15 -12.32 -2.74
C PRO A 447 3.59 -12.75 -1.34
N MET A 448 4.89 -12.85 -1.07
CA MET A 448 5.42 -13.28 0.23
C MET A 448 5.00 -12.39 1.37
N THR A 449 4.84 -11.06 1.17
CA THR A 449 4.35 -10.16 2.23
C THR A 449 2.95 -10.54 2.76
N PHE A 450 2.18 -11.30 1.97
CA PHE A 450 0.87 -11.81 2.36
C PHE A 450 0.91 -13.26 2.87
N LEU A 451 1.88 -14.03 2.43
CA LEU A 451 1.90 -15.47 2.67
C LEU A 451 2.80 -15.87 3.84
N ASP A 452 3.92 -15.22 4.06
CA ASP A 452 4.85 -15.62 5.12
C ASP A 452 4.32 -15.35 6.54
N ILE A 453 3.43 -14.40 6.70
CA ILE A 453 2.79 -14.08 7.99
C ILE A 453 1.90 -15.22 8.55
N TRP A 454 1.62 -16.25 7.76
CA TRP A 454 0.83 -17.41 8.20
C TRP A 454 1.69 -18.64 8.50
N ALA A 455 3.00 -18.55 8.30
CA ALA A 455 3.93 -19.62 8.67
C ALA A 455 3.95 -19.85 10.19
N ALA A 456 4.30 -21.05 10.59
CA ALA A 456 4.37 -21.41 12.01
C ALA A 456 5.39 -20.52 12.74
N GLY A 457 4.96 -19.90 13.83
CA GLY A 457 5.80 -19.05 14.67
C GLY A 457 5.91 -17.58 14.22
N ASP A 458 5.24 -17.17 13.14
CA ASP A 458 5.16 -15.75 12.79
C ASP A 458 4.31 -14.98 13.80
N ASN A 459 4.81 -13.80 14.22
CA ASN A 459 4.17 -12.96 15.24
C ASN A 459 2.86 -12.31 14.78
N ASN A 460 2.55 -12.31 13.48
CA ASN A 460 1.30 -11.79 12.93
C ASN A 460 0.21 -12.88 12.81
N ASN A 461 0.57 -14.15 13.00
CA ASN A 461 -0.38 -15.26 12.96
C ASN A 461 -1.13 -15.45 14.28
N TYR A 462 -2.06 -14.56 14.58
CA TYR A 462 -2.90 -14.65 15.79
C TYR A 462 -4.03 -15.70 15.69
N THR A 463 -4.17 -16.41 14.56
CA THR A 463 -5.20 -17.43 14.35
C THR A 463 -4.91 -18.74 15.07
N ASN A 464 -3.69 -18.94 15.54
CA ASN A 464 -3.16 -20.21 16.06
C ASN A 464 -3.16 -21.36 15.03
N TRP A 465 -3.36 -21.08 13.75
CA TRP A 465 -3.29 -22.06 12.69
C TRP A 465 -1.83 -22.41 12.39
N THR A 466 -1.57 -23.69 12.22
CA THR A 466 -0.27 -24.22 11.79
C THR A 466 -0.47 -25.34 10.79
N ASN A 467 0.40 -25.42 9.78
CA ASN A 467 0.33 -26.47 8.78
C ASN A 467 1.72 -26.73 8.18
N GLY A 468 2.31 -27.89 8.48
CA GLY A 468 3.67 -28.21 8.03
C GLY A 468 3.84 -28.35 6.51
N GLN A 469 2.76 -28.56 5.73
CA GLN A 469 2.82 -28.50 4.28
C GLN A 469 2.89 -27.04 3.80
N TYR A 470 2.16 -26.15 4.46
CA TYR A 470 2.23 -24.70 4.22
C TYR A 470 3.63 -24.18 4.47
N ASP A 471 4.19 -24.50 5.63
CA ASP A 471 5.55 -24.07 6.02
C ASP A 471 6.58 -24.51 4.99
N LYS A 472 6.51 -25.76 4.49
CA LYS A 472 7.39 -26.25 3.43
C LYS A 472 7.24 -25.48 2.11
N LEU A 473 6.02 -25.06 1.75
CA LEU A 473 5.78 -24.24 0.56
C LEU A 473 6.38 -22.84 0.72
N ILE A 474 6.22 -22.24 1.89
CA ILE A 474 6.82 -20.93 2.22
C ILE A 474 8.36 -21.03 2.21
N ASP A 475 8.94 -22.05 2.83
CA ASP A 475 10.39 -22.27 2.81
C ASP A 475 10.92 -22.47 1.38
N THR A 476 10.20 -23.22 0.55
CA THR A 476 10.54 -23.38 -0.87
C THR A 476 10.52 -22.03 -1.58
N ALA A 477 9.49 -21.22 -1.35
CA ALA A 477 9.39 -19.90 -1.97
C ALA A 477 10.47 -18.92 -1.47
N LYS A 478 10.91 -19.02 -0.22
CA LYS A 478 11.98 -18.21 0.37
C LYS A 478 13.36 -18.58 -0.17
N THR A 479 13.63 -19.86 -0.37
CA THR A 479 14.99 -20.36 -0.60
C THR A 479 15.34 -20.59 -2.07
N THR A 480 14.35 -20.75 -2.96
CA THR A 480 14.63 -20.98 -4.39
C THR A 480 14.83 -19.68 -5.18
N MET A 481 15.86 -19.66 -6.03
CA MET A 481 16.06 -18.60 -7.03
C MET A 481 15.34 -18.88 -8.36
N ASN A 482 14.73 -20.06 -8.52
CA ASN A 482 13.93 -20.37 -9.71
C ASN A 482 12.54 -19.73 -9.58
N SER A 483 12.31 -18.67 -10.35
CA SER A 483 11.06 -17.90 -10.33
C SER A 483 9.82 -18.79 -10.55
N LYS A 484 9.84 -19.74 -11.48
CA LYS A 484 8.70 -20.64 -11.75
C LYS A 484 8.37 -21.51 -10.54
N ILE A 485 9.39 -22.13 -9.92
CA ILE A 485 9.21 -22.95 -8.72
C ILE A 485 8.69 -22.10 -7.57
N ARG A 486 9.25 -20.92 -7.39
CA ARG A 486 8.88 -19.97 -6.36
C ARG A 486 7.40 -19.59 -6.42
N TYR A 487 6.95 -19.08 -7.55
CA TYR A 487 5.57 -18.63 -7.72
C TYR A 487 4.57 -19.78 -7.65
N GLN A 488 4.93 -20.98 -8.17
CA GLN A 488 4.11 -22.16 -8.01
C GLN A 488 3.94 -22.56 -6.52
N ALA A 489 5.01 -22.47 -5.74
CA ALA A 489 4.96 -22.72 -4.29
C ALA A 489 4.03 -21.70 -3.59
N MET A 490 4.11 -20.42 -3.96
CA MET A 490 3.24 -19.37 -3.39
C MET A 490 1.77 -19.54 -3.79
N HIS A 491 1.46 -19.90 -5.04
CA HIS A 491 0.08 -20.23 -5.46
C HIS A 491 -0.47 -21.45 -4.68
N ASN A 492 0.34 -22.49 -4.50
CA ASN A 492 -0.05 -23.67 -3.73
C ASN A 492 -0.24 -23.33 -2.23
N ALA A 493 0.60 -22.45 -1.68
CA ALA A 493 0.47 -21.98 -0.31
C ALA A 493 -0.84 -21.18 -0.12
N GLU A 494 -1.14 -20.24 -1.00
CA GLU A 494 -2.39 -19.49 -0.93
C GLU A 494 -3.62 -20.39 -1.05
N LYS A 495 -3.59 -21.35 -1.99
CA LYS A 495 -4.69 -22.31 -2.13
C LYS A 495 -4.89 -23.12 -0.86
N LEU A 496 -3.82 -23.62 -0.25
CA LEU A 496 -3.88 -24.37 0.99
C LEU A 496 -4.41 -23.51 2.15
N LEU A 497 -3.95 -22.26 2.28
CA LEU A 497 -4.45 -21.31 3.27
C LEU A 497 -5.97 -21.11 3.12
N MET A 498 -6.45 -20.91 1.89
CA MET A 498 -7.87 -20.70 1.60
C MET A 498 -8.70 -22.00 1.69
N ASP A 499 -8.11 -23.16 1.51
CA ASP A 499 -8.79 -24.45 1.75
C ASP A 499 -8.98 -24.72 3.25
N GLN A 500 -8.01 -24.34 4.08
CA GLN A 500 -8.05 -24.46 5.54
C GLN A 500 -8.79 -23.31 6.25
N MET A 501 -8.92 -22.17 5.57
CA MET A 501 -9.68 -20.99 5.97
C MET A 501 -9.42 -20.51 7.42
N PRO A 502 -8.17 -20.32 7.86
CA PRO A 502 -7.92 -19.68 9.16
C PRO A 502 -8.29 -18.20 9.16
N ILE A 503 -8.49 -17.63 7.99
CA ILE A 503 -8.94 -16.26 7.74
C ILE A 503 -10.07 -16.25 6.71
N ILE A 504 -10.93 -15.24 6.78
CA ILE A 504 -11.97 -14.99 5.78
C ILE A 504 -11.68 -13.66 5.09
N PRO A 505 -11.04 -13.63 3.92
CA PRO A 505 -10.89 -12.42 3.12
C PRO A 505 -12.26 -11.87 2.70
N ILE A 506 -12.41 -10.54 2.76
CA ILE A 506 -13.66 -9.85 2.44
C ILE A 506 -13.50 -9.00 1.17
N TYR A 507 -12.55 -8.08 1.15
CA TYR A 507 -12.26 -7.28 -0.04
C TYR A 507 -10.80 -6.89 -0.14
N PHE A 508 -10.37 -6.59 -1.36
CA PHE A 508 -9.10 -5.97 -1.65
C PHE A 508 -9.25 -4.46 -1.64
N TYR A 509 -8.36 -3.78 -0.92
CA TYR A 509 -8.36 -2.33 -0.84
C TYR A 509 -8.14 -1.68 -2.20
N THR A 510 -8.69 -0.50 -2.37
CA THR A 510 -8.40 0.44 -3.45
C THR A 510 -7.86 1.72 -2.85
N ARG A 511 -7.23 2.54 -3.68
CA ARG A 511 -6.82 3.88 -3.32
C ARG A 511 -7.41 4.85 -4.34
N PRO A 512 -8.59 5.41 -4.07
CA PRO A 512 -9.19 6.43 -4.93
C PRO A 512 -8.38 7.73 -4.83
N TYR A 513 -8.28 8.45 -5.94
CA TYR A 513 -7.70 9.79 -5.99
C TYR A 513 -8.39 10.63 -7.07
N ILE A 514 -8.34 11.94 -6.92
CA ILE A 514 -8.78 12.91 -7.92
C ILE A 514 -7.58 13.67 -8.47
N ILE A 515 -7.59 13.93 -9.77
CA ILE A 515 -6.51 14.61 -10.47
C ILE A 515 -7.09 15.49 -11.58
N LYS A 516 -6.60 16.70 -11.68
CA LYS A 516 -7.01 17.63 -12.73
C LYS A 516 -6.65 17.09 -14.12
N PRO A 517 -7.50 17.30 -15.14
CA PRO A 517 -7.33 16.70 -16.46
C PRO A 517 -6.07 17.16 -17.19
N TRP A 518 -5.53 18.33 -16.85
CA TRP A 518 -4.28 18.88 -17.40
C TRP A 518 -3.01 18.27 -16.77
N VAL A 519 -3.09 17.57 -15.66
CA VAL A 519 -1.95 16.88 -15.05
C VAL A 519 -1.76 15.50 -15.71
N LYS A 520 -0.55 15.23 -16.19
CA LYS A 520 -0.18 13.95 -16.80
C LYS A 520 1.14 13.45 -16.22
N GLY A 521 1.35 12.13 -16.26
CA GLY A 521 2.63 11.52 -15.92
C GLY A 521 2.82 11.19 -14.44
N VAL A 522 1.83 11.42 -13.57
CA VAL A 522 1.84 10.91 -12.19
C VAL A 522 1.79 9.39 -12.20
N ARG A 523 2.67 8.75 -11.44
CA ARG A 523 2.68 7.30 -11.28
C ARG A 523 2.64 6.93 -9.80
N TYR A 524 1.75 6.01 -9.47
CA TYR A 524 1.65 5.43 -8.13
C TYR A 524 2.26 4.03 -8.11
N SER A 525 2.97 3.70 -7.03
CA SER A 525 3.31 2.32 -6.70
C SER A 525 2.16 1.66 -5.92
N ALA A 526 2.14 0.34 -5.90
CA ALA A 526 1.13 -0.42 -5.15
C ALA A 526 1.28 -0.27 -3.62
N VAL A 527 2.47 0.08 -3.13
CA VAL A 527 2.72 0.43 -1.73
C VAL A 527 2.43 1.90 -1.40
N GLY A 528 2.01 2.71 -2.38
CA GLY A 528 1.54 4.08 -2.17
C GLY A 528 2.56 5.19 -2.39
N LEU A 529 3.76 4.87 -2.85
CA LEU A 529 4.73 5.89 -3.28
C LEU A 529 4.23 6.58 -4.56
N VAL A 530 4.63 7.83 -4.77
CA VAL A 530 4.24 8.63 -5.94
C VAL A 530 5.47 9.17 -6.65
N ASP A 531 5.60 8.85 -7.94
CA ASP A 531 6.67 9.42 -8.79
C ASP A 531 6.16 10.67 -9.52
N PHE A 532 6.68 11.81 -9.12
CA PHE A 532 6.40 13.11 -9.72
C PHE A 532 7.43 13.51 -10.80
N SER A 533 8.51 12.74 -10.98
CA SER A 533 9.63 13.11 -11.87
C SER A 533 9.24 13.22 -13.34
N GLY A 534 8.18 12.53 -13.77
CA GLY A 534 7.67 12.56 -15.13
C GLY A 534 6.42 13.41 -15.34
N VAL A 535 6.03 14.21 -14.34
CA VAL A 535 4.79 15.01 -14.41
C VAL A 535 4.94 16.18 -15.36
N ILE A 536 3.87 16.42 -16.13
CA ILE A 536 3.73 17.56 -17.06
C ILE A 536 2.36 18.20 -16.82
N ILE A 537 2.31 19.52 -16.78
CA ILE A 537 1.09 20.30 -16.74
C ILE A 537 0.79 20.80 -18.16
N HIS A 538 -0.32 20.37 -18.74
CA HIS A 538 -0.79 20.84 -20.03
C HIS A 538 -1.46 22.20 -19.91
N ALA A 539 -1.44 22.99 -20.99
CA ALA A 539 -2.16 24.25 -21.03
C ALA A 539 -3.69 24.02 -20.88
N HIS A 540 -4.33 24.76 -20.02
CA HIS A 540 -5.75 24.67 -19.66
C HIS A 540 -6.39 26.06 -19.56
#